data_22e513263eddd0baa2f6d45c7a8c18bd
#
_entry.id   22e513263eddd0baa2f6d45c7a8c18bd
#
_cell.length_a   1.000
_cell.length_b   1.000
_cell.length_c   1.000
_cell.angle_alpha   90.00
_cell.angle_beta   90.00
_cell.angle_gamma   90.00
#
_symmetry.space_group_name_H-M   'P 1'
#
loop_
_entity.id
_entity.type
_entity.pdbx_description
1 polymer ?
#
loop_
_entity_poly.entity_id
_entity_poly.type
_entity_poly.pdbx_seq_one_letter_code
_entity_poly.pdbx_strand_id
1 'polypeptide(L)'
;ETLDEVVVVGYGVQKKSDVTGAMARVDSEELNTRPVNNAFEALQGKAAGVDITSSERPGTVGSIRIRGNRSISASSDPLYVVDGVPLSAGGIETINPRDIESIDILKDASSTAIYGSRGANGVILITTKRGKAGRLALNYSGSVTLETLKDKSPAMSASDYITWRRWAYYNSDPVNNPRGDQPNYDKDQIYFAASGDPAALANVNKGWNNGTWDGSRVTDTDWADIVTQTGITHEHTISGSGGNETAQAFFSIGYLNNQGTQKGQEYERYNFSMSVDLQVKPWFKMGGSINGSWAVQDYGYSRTGQSSGSGPVDIYSAAKAIPRFGVPYDEEGNIITNPCGSTTNVYTVIDEWNKSTDNRQTFLALGSFYGQFDFGKIWAPLEGLSYKISFGPDFRHYRQGIFISKDSAVKMGSKNYAKYATDRYLSWTLDNQINYNKTFGKHNLGVTLLQSASKYNKESGSESANAIPNENFEWYNMGSVDITDAATYGAGMSTGMSENQLASYMARINYAYNDRYLLTVSGRYDGSSVLADGHKWSFFPSAA
;
A
#
# COMPACT_ATOMS: atom_id res chain seq x y z
N GLU A 1 16.42 -33.27 19.88
CA GLU A 1 15.45 -33.54 18.81
C GLU A 1 15.03 -32.20 18.27
N THR A 2 15.53 -31.83 17.08
CA THR A 2 15.02 -30.70 16.35
C THR A 2 13.61 -31.05 15.91
N LEU A 3 12.60 -30.38 16.46
CA LEU A 3 11.23 -30.44 15.96
C LEU A 3 11.28 -30.07 14.46
N ASP A 4 10.82 -30.99 13.61
CA ASP A 4 10.72 -30.73 12.18
C ASP A 4 9.87 -29.49 11.94
N GLU A 5 10.47 -28.41 11.44
CA GLU A 5 9.78 -27.17 11.14
C GLU A 5 8.73 -27.42 10.05
N VAL A 6 7.49 -27.12 10.36
CA VAL A 6 6.35 -27.36 9.50
C VAL A 6 5.96 -26.03 8.81
N VAL A 7 5.81 -26.06 7.50
CA VAL A 7 5.49 -24.89 6.69
C VAL A 7 4.15 -25.05 5.98
N VAL A 8 3.43 -23.95 5.83
CA VAL A 8 2.18 -23.92 5.07
C VAL A 8 2.54 -23.81 3.59
N VAL A 9 2.16 -24.79 2.80
CA VAL A 9 2.34 -24.80 1.36
C VAL A 9 0.97 -24.87 0.70
N GLY A 10 0.39 -23.71 0.48
CA GLY A 10 -0.92 -23.56 -0.14
C GLY A 10 -2.02 -24.29 0.63
N TYR A 11 -2.59 -25.30 0.02
CA TYR A 11 -3.70 -26.09 0.59
C TYR A 11 -3.24 -27.23 1.51
N GLY A 12 -2.00 -27.19 2.03
CA GLY A 12 -1.49 -28.22 2.91
C GLY A 12 -0.37 -27.72 3.82
N VAL A 13 -0.07 -28.54 4.81
CA VAL A 13 1.04 -28.33 5.72
C VAL A 13 2.05 -29.43 5.45
N GLN A 14 3.32 -29.07 5.23
CA GLN A 14 4.40 -30.02 4.95
C GLN A 14 5.59 -29.73 5.86
N LYS A 15 6.44 -30.74 6.06
CA LYS A 15 7.74 -30.50 6.67
C LYS A 15 8.56 -29.60 5.74
N LYS A 16 9.29 -28.65 6.27
CA LYS A 16 10.16 -27.74 5.49
C LYS A 16 11.17 -28.52 4.65
N SER A 17 11.66 -29.65 5.18
CA SER A 17 12.55 -30.58 4.46
C SER A 17 11.93 -31.21 3.20
N ASP A 18 10.60 -31.32 3.16
CA ASP A 18 9.87 -32.03 2.09
C ASP A 18 9.39 -31.05 0.99
N VAL A 19 9.62 -29.76 1.16
CA VAL A 19 9.26 -28.74 0.19
C VAL A 19 10.31 -28.68 -0.92
N THR A 20 9.91 -29.06 -2.13
CA THR A 20 10.80 -29.10 -3.31
C THR A 20 10.95 -27.75 -4.02
N GLY A 21 10.12 -26.76 -3.72
CA GLY A 21 10.15 -25.42 -4.30
C GLY A 21 10.90 -24.38 -3.48
N ALA A 22 11.45 -23.33 -4.12
CA ALA A 22 12.08 -22.21 -3.39
C ALA A 22 11.04 -21.39 -2.65
N MET A 23 11.13 -21.42 -1.33
CA MET A 23 10.27 -20.70 -0.41
C MET A 23 11.13 -19.88 0.57
N ALA A 24 10.63 -18.74 1.00
CA ALA A 24 11.18 -18.00 2.12
C ALA A 24 10.08 -17.83 3.18
N ARG A 25 10.45 -18.08 4.43
CA ARG A 25 9.57 -17.88 5.59
C ARG A 25 10.16 -16.78 6.46
N VAL A 26 9.28 -15.92 6.96
CA VAL A 26 9.59 -14.90 7.97
C VAL A 26 8.58 -15.08 9.10
N ASP A 27 9.08 -15.38 10.30
CA ASP A 27 8.25 -15.66 11.48
C ASP A 27 7.92 -14.38 12.25
N SER A 28 6.94 -14.47 13.16
CA SER A 28 6.46 -13.37 13.99
C SER A 28 7.59 -12.65 14.76
N GLU A 29 8.59 -13.38 15.22
CA GLU A 29 9.75 -12.84 15.94
C GLU A 29 10.58 -11.93 15.02
N GLU A 30 10.86 -12.40 13.81
CA GLU A 30 11.58 -11.61 12.80
C GLU A 30 10.78 -10.41 12.30
N LEU A 31 9.46 -10.56 12.12
CA LEU A 31 8.59 -9.47 11.68
C LEU A 31 8.58 -8.31 12.69
N ASN A 32 8.66 -8.60 13.97
CA ASN A 32 8.56 -7.64 15.06
C ASN A 32 9.90 -7.16 15.63
N THR A 33 11.03 -7.39 14.94
CA THR A 33 12.36 -6.94 15.37
C THR A 33 12.51 -5.42 15.43
N ARG A 34 11.72 -4.71 14.67
CA ARG A 34 11.63 -3.23 14.68
C ARG A 34 10.16 -2.80 14.61
N PRO A 35 9.78 -1.63 15.14
CA PRO A 35 8.48 -1.04 14.88
C PRO A 35 8.31 -0.81 13.37
N VAL A 36 7.19 -1.25 12.83
CA VAL A 36 6.81 -1.09 11.41
C VAL A 36 5.32 -0.83 11.31
N ASN A 37 4.91 0.00 10.35
CA ASN A 37 3.53 0.43 10.21
C ASN A 37 2.66 -0.61 9.49
N ASN A 38 3.28 -1.48 8.69
CA ASN A 38 2.58 -2.51 7.92
C ASN A 38 3.45 -3.76 7.69
N ALA A 39 2.82 -4.85 7.26
CA ALA A 39 3.48 -6.14 7.03
C ALA A 39 4.55 -6.11 5.92
N PHE A 40 4.46 -5.19 4.96
CA PHE A 40 5.47 -5.06 3.88
C PHE A 40 6.78 -4.50 4.38
N GLU A 41 6.72 -3.45 5.19
CA GLU A 41 7.92 -2.90 5.82
C GLU A 41 8.62 -3.92 6.71
N ALA A 42 7.84 -4.81 7.35
CA ALA A 42 8.37 -5.90 8.14
C ALA A 42 9.17 -6.92 7.30
N LEU A 43 8.79 -7.13 6.04
CA LEU A 43 9.44 -8.08 5.13
C LEU A 43 10.69 -7.53 4.44
N GLN A 44 10.86 -6.20 4.42
CA GLN A 44 11.94 -5.56 3.66
C GLN A 44 13.32 -6.07 4.09
N GLY A 45 14.09 -6.59 3.12
CA GLY A 45 15.44 -7.13 3.34
C GLY A 45 15.49 -8.52 3.97
N LYS A 46 14.36 -9.16 4.31
CA LYS A 46 14.31 -10.47 4.99
C LYS A 46 14.14 -11.67 4.05
N ALA A 47 13.73 -11.44 2.81
CA ALA A 47 13.50 -12.50 1.84
C ALA A 47 14.30 -12.29 0.56
N ALA A 48 15.26 -13.16 0.26
CA ALA A 48 16.04 -13.08 -0.97
C ALA A 48 15.15 -13.17 -2.23
N GLY A 49 15.41 -12.32 -3.25
CA GLY A 49 14.63 -12.27 -4.49
C GLY A 49 13.25 -11.63 -4.36
N VAL A 50 13.01 -10.93 -3.27
CA VAL A 50 11.84 -10.07 -3.05
C VAL A 50 12.32 -8.63 -2.97
N ASP A 51 11.86 -7.81 -3.89
CA ASP A 51 12.12 -6.37 -3.92
C ASP A 51 10.92 -5.64 -3.34
N ILE A 52 11.16 -4.84 -2.30
CA ILE A 52 10.13 -4.07 -1.60
C ILE A 52 10.56 -2.62 -1.58
N THR A 53 9.76 -1.79 -2.24
CA THR A 53 9.90 -0.34 -2.18
C THR A 53 8.92 0.18 -1.14
N SER A 54 9.39 0.79 -0.08
CA SER A 54 8.53 1.45 0.92
C SER A 54 8.05 2.81 0.41
N SER A 55 6.90 3.25 0.90
CA SER A 55 6.42 4.61 0.75
C SER A 55 6.64 5.37 2.05
N GLU A 56 7.14 6.60 1.98
CA GLU A 56 7.29 7.46 3.15
C GLU A 56 5.95 8.10 3.59
N ARG A 57 4.92 7.99 2.74
CA ARG A 57 3.59 8.52 3.06
C ARG A 57 2.85 7.57 3.99
N PRO A 58 2.39 8.03 5.16
CA PRO A 58 1.66 7.23 6.12
C PRO A 58 0.48 6.48 5.49
N GLY A 59 0.32 5.20 5.82
CA GLY A 59 -0.78 4.37 5.32
C GLY A 59 -0.70 3.98 3.84
N THR A 60 0.36 4.35 3.14
CA THR A 60 0.58 3.97 1.74
C THR A 60 1.57 2.83 1.66
N VAL A 61 1.17 1.73 1.03
CA VAL A 61 2.09 0.63 0.70
C VAL A 61 2.89 0.99 -0.54
N GLY A 62 4.16 0.65 -0.50
CA GLY A 62 4.99 0.69 -1.68
C GLY A 62 4.69 -0.47 -2.65
N SER A 63 5.63 -0.81 -3.50
CA SER A 63 5.49 -1.96 -4.40
C SER A 63 6.26 -3.16 -3.88
N ILE A 64 5.69 -4.35 -4.11
CA ILE A 64 6.36 -5.64 -3.90
C ILE A 64 6.54 -6.34 -5.23
N ARG A 65 7.73 -6.87 -5.48
CA ARG A 65 8.04 -7.65 -6.68
C ARG A 65 8.78 -8.92 -6.27
N ILE A 66 8.36 -10.05 -6.82
CA ILE A 66 9.04 -11.33 -6.62
C ILE A 66 9.73 -11.70 -7.93
N ARG A 67 11.08 -11.75 -7.90
CA ARG A 67 11.95 -12.02 -9.07
C ARG A 67 11.75 -11.02 -10.23
N GLY A 68 11.46 -9.75 -9.90
CA GLY A 68 11.35 -8.66 -10.86
C GLY A 68 10.00 -8.52 -11.56
N ASN A 69 9.96 -7.68 -12.59
CA ASN A 69 8.75 -7.42 -13.38
C ASN A 69 8.59 -8.49 -14.46
N ARG A 70 7.37 -9.02 -14.63
CA ARG A 70 7.04 -10.02 -15.67
C ARG A 70 6.25 -9.44 -16.84
N SER A 71 5.61 -8.31 -16.64
CA SER A 71 4.80 -7.68 -17.69
C SER A 71 5.07 -6.18 -17.76
N ILE A 72 5.00 -5.63 -18.96
CA ILE A 72 5.11 -4.19 -19.22
C ILE A 72 3.75 -3.51 -18.99
N SER A 73 2.65 -4.19 -19.28
CA SER A 73 1.30 -3.61 -19.26
C SER A 73 0.37 -4.18 -18.19
N ALA A 74 0.62 -5.39 -17.70
CA ALA A 74 -0.17 -6.01 -16.63
C ALA A 74 0.51 -5.82 -15.26
N SER A 75 -0.28 -5.91 -14.17
CA SER A 75 0.28 -5.87 -12.81
C SER A 75 1.32 -6.98 -12.61
N SER A 76 2.40 -6.64 -11.93
CA SER A 76 3.44 -7.56 -11.45
C SER A 76 3.32 -7.83 -9.95
N ASP A 77 2.21 -7.44 -9.30
CA ASP A 77 1.98 -7.67 -7.88
C ASP A 77 1.75 -9.16 -7.60
N PRO A 78 2.31 -9.69 -6.50
CA PRO A 78 2.06 -11.06 -6.09
C PRO A 78 0.63 -11.25 -5.59
N LEU A 79 0.16 -12.49 -5.59
CA LEU A 79 -1.10 -12.85 -4.92
C LEU A 79 -0.90 -12.87 -3.41
N TYR A 80 -1.77 -12.21 -2.67
CA TYR A 80 -1.83 -12.28 -1.21
C TYR A 80 -2.90 -13.28 -0.79
N VAL A 81 -2.54 -14.15 0.15
CA VAL A 81 -3.45 -15.15 0.72
C VAL A 81 -3.37 -15.05 2.24
N VAL A 82 -4.47 -14.72 2.89
CA VAL A 82 -4.55 -14.58 4.36
C VAL A 82 -5.39 -15.71 4.92
N ASP A 83 -4.83 -16.51 5.80
CA ASP A 83 -5.47 -17.70 6.40
C ASP A 83 -6.14 -18.62 5.36
N GLY A 84 -5.49 -18.76 4.19
CA GLY A 84 -5.99 -19.58 3.08
C GLY A 84 -6.97 -18.87 2.15
N VAL A 85 -7.37 -17.62 2.44
CA VAL A 85 -8.29 -16.83 1.59
C VAL A 85 -7.49 -15.91 0.66
N PRO A 86 -7.54 -16.10 -0.65
CA PRO A 86 -6.91 -15.18 -1.60
C PRO A 86 -7.61 -13.83 -1.60
N LEU A 87 -6.86 -12.75 -1.34
CA LEU A 87 -7.39 -11.39 -1.43
C LEU A 87 -7.66 -11.01 -2.88
N SER A 88 -8.78 -10.37 -3.13
CA SER A 88 -9.19 -9.95 -4.47
C SER A 88 -8.65 -8.58 -4.87
N ALA A 89 -8.37 -7.70 -3.91
CA ALA A 89 -7.88 -6.35 -4.17
C ALA A 89 -7.24 -5.76 -2.91
N GLY A 90 -5.93 -5.59 -2.84
CA GLY A 90 -5.24 -4.89 -1.75
C GLY A 90 -5.68 -5.30 -0.34
N GLY A 91 -5.56 -4.40 0.62
CA GLY A 91 -6.06 -4.60 1.99
C GLY A 91 -5.02 -5.16 2.98
N ILE A 92 -3.90 -5.65 2.50
CA ILE A 92 -2.82 -6.17 3.35
C ILE A 92 -2.19 -5.05 4.21
N GLU A 93 -2.22 -3.83 3.73
CA GLU A 93 -1.76 -2.63 4.45
C GLU A 93 -2.52 -2.39 5.75
N THR A 94 -3.73 -2.93 5.84
CA THR A 94 -4.60 -2.76 7.01
C THR A 94 -4.45 -3.89 8.03
N ILE A 95 -3.71 -4.96 7.72
CA ILE A 95 -3.44 -6.05 8.66
C ILE A 95 -2.35 -5.61 9.64
N ASN A 96 -2.64 -5.79 10.94
CA ASN A 96 -1.66 -5.49 11.97
C ASN A 96 -0.50 -6.50 11.93
N PRO A 97 0.76 -6.08 11.74
CA PRO A 97 1.92 -6.99 11.74
C PRO A 97 2.03 -7.83 13.01
N ARG A 98 1.57 -7.30 14.15
CA ARG A 98 1.61 -7.99 15.44
C ARG A 98 0.63 -9.17 15.53
N ASP A 99 -0.38 -9.23 14.66
CA ASP A 99 -1.33 -10.34 14.57
C ASP A 99 -0.87 -11.44 13.62
N ILE A 100 0.26 -11.26 12.94
CA ILE A 100 0.83 -12.23 12.01
C ILE A 100 1.70 -13.22 12.76
N GLU A 101 1.48 -14.53 12.54
CA GLU A 101 2.31 -15.62 13.04
C GLU A 101 3.50 -15.89 12.09
N SER A 102 3.22 -15.92 10.76
CA SER A 102 4.27 -16.08 9.75
C SER A 102 3.85 -15.54 8.38
N ILE A 103 4.85 -15.22 7.57
CA ILE A 103 4.68 -14.92 6.15
C ILE A 103 5.55 -15.89 5.35
N ASP A 104 4.91 -16.68 4.50
CA ASP A 104 5.57 -17.62 3.60
C ASP A 104 5.50 -17.10 2.16
N ILE A 105 6.64 -16.98 1.48
CA ILE A 105 6.73 -16.43 0.12
C ILE A 105 7.07 -17.53 -0.86
N LEU A 106 6.12 -17.86 -1.74
CA LEU A 106 6.26 -18.85 -2.79
C LEU A 106 6.80 -18.16 -4.06
N LYS A 107 8.01 -18.55 -4.49
CA LYS A 107 8.74 -17.89 -5.58
C LYS A 107 8.80 -18.71 -6.86
N ASP A 108 8.69 -20.03 -6.75
CA ASP A 108 8.83 -20.95 -7.88
C ASP A 108 7.50 -21.37 -8.48
N ALA A 109 7.52 -21.70 -9.77
CA ALA A 109 6.34 -22.18 -10.49
C ALA A 109 5.73 -23.46 -9.86
N SER A 110 6.55 -24.35 -9.31
CA SER A 110 6.09 -25.57 -8.64
C SER A 110 5.27 -25.28 -7.37
N SER A 111 5.72 -24.33 -6.56
CA SER A 111 5.02 -23.93 -5.33
C SER A 111 3.81 -23.03 -5.61
N THR A 112 3.84 -22.20 -6.68
CA THR A 112 2.75 -21.29 -7.05
C THR A 112 1.68 -21.94 -7.93
N ALA A 113 1.98 -23.08 -8.59
CA ALA A 113 1.05 -23.79 -9.48
C ALA A 113 -0.28 -24.16 -8.82
N ILE A 114 -0.28 -24.37 -7.50
CA ILE A 114 -1.50 -24.62 -6.72
C ILE A 114 -2.48 -23.44 -6.71
N TYR A 115 -2.02 -22.21 -7.02
CA TYR A 115 -2.84 -21.01 -7.18
C TYR A 115 -3.18 -20.71 -8.65
N GLY A 116 -2.70 -21.55 -9.59
CA GLY A 116 -2.99 -21.47 -11.02
C GLY A 116 -2.57 -20.12 -11.62
N SER A 117 -3.41 -19.57 -12.47
CA SER A 117 -3.16 -18.28 -13.15
C SER A 117 -2.90 -17.12 -12.19
N ARG A 118 -3.50 -17.12 -10.99
CA ARG A 118 -3.31 -16.08 -9.99
C ARG A 118 -1.92 -16.09 -9.35
N GLY A 119 -1.23 -17.23 -9.36
CA GLY A 119 0.11 -17.38 -8.77
C GLY A 119 1.26 -16.96 -9.69
N ALA A 120 0.99 -16.43 -10.89
CA ALA A 120 2.01 -16.15 -11.90
C ALA A 120 3.12 -15.18 -11.42
N ASN A 121 2.81 -14.20 -10.59
CA ASN A 121 3.75 -13.21 -10.06
C ASN A 121 4.33 -13.59 -8.68
N GLY A 122 4.15 -14.85 -8.26
CA GLY A 122 4.46 -15.31 -6.91
C GLY A 122 3.27 -15.19 -5.96
N VAL A 123 3.38 -15.82 -4.80
CA VAL A 123 2.32 -15.84 -3.78
C VAL A 123 2.91 -15.53 -2.41
N ILE A 124 2.24 -14.68 -1.66
CA ILE A 124 2.57 -14.33 -0.27
C ILE A 124 1.46 -14.88 0.62
N LEU A 125 1.81 -15.89 1.41
CA LEU A 125 0.90 -16.53 2.36
C LEU A 125 1.09 -15.89 3.71
N ILE A 126 0.02 -15.35 4.27
CA ILE A 126 0.01 -14.73 5.60
C ILE A 126 -0.82 -15.62 6.52
N THR A 127 -0.20 -16.10 7.56
CA THR A 127 -0.87 -16.85 8.62
C THR A 127 -1.05 -15.93 9.82
N THR A 128 -2.28 -15.73 10.27
CA THR A 128 -2.55 -14.95 11.48
C THR A 128 -2.44 -15.82 12.72
N LYS A 129 -2.21 -15.16 13.87
CA LYS A 129 -2.09 -15.84 15.17
C LYS A 129 -3.37 -16.57 15.53
N ARG A 130 -3.20 -17.77 16.08
CA ARG A 130 -4.27 -18.65 16.54
C ARG A 130 -4.20 -18.85 18.05
N GLY A 131 -5.31 -19.31 18.64
CA GLY A 131 -5.34 -19.74 20.03
C GLY A 131 -4.34 -20.88 20.28
N LYS A 132 -3.72 -20.88 21.44
CA LYS A 132 -2.82 -21.96 21.90
C LYS A 132 -3.42 -22.60 23.16
N ALA A 133 -3.25 -23.91 23.29
CA ALA A 133 -3.67 -24.60 24.50
C ALA A 133 -2.85 -24.09 25.70
N GLY A 134 -3.51 -23.80 26.81
CA GLY A 134 -2.91 -23.25 28.00
C GLY A 134 -3.81 -22.24 28.71
N ARG A 135 -3.31 -21.66 29.78
CA ARG A 135 -4.01 -20.57 30.48
C ARG A 135 -4.08 -19.34 29.58
N LEU A 136 -5.11 -18.54 29.79
CA LEU A 136 -5.25 -17.26 29.12
C LEU A 136 -4.01 -16.39 29.41
N ALA A 137 -3.26 -16.08 28.38
CA ALA A 137 -2.15 -15.14 28.40
C ALA A 137 -2.59 -13.83 27.74
N LEU A 138 -2.49 -12.73 28.47
CA LEU A 138 -2.74 -11.38 27.97
C LEU A 138 -1.41 -10.69 27.72
N ASN A 139 -1.27 -10.09 26.54
CA ASN A 139 -0.10 -9.31 26.14
C ASN A 139 -0.52 -7.89 25.78
N TYR A 140 0.25 -6.92 26.26
CA TYR A 140 0.23 -5.56 25.76
C TYR A 140 1.56 -5.25 25.07
N SER A 141 1.48 -4.63 23.91
CA SER A 141 2.64 -4.12 23.17
C SER A 141 2.38 -2.69 22.75
N GLY A 142 3.31 -1.81 23.08
CA GLY A 142 3.25 -0.40 22.67
C GLY A 142 4.61 0.09 22.17
N SER A 143 4.58 1.01 21.21
CA SER A 143 5.78 1.66 20.68
C SER A 143 5.49 3.12 20.32
N VAL A 144 6.53 3.95 20.46
CA VAL A 144 6.55 5.34 19.96
C VAL A 144 7.79 5.49 19.11
N THR A 145 7.62 6.01 17.90
CA THR A 145 8.70 6.23 16.93
C THR A 145 8.71 7.69 16.50
N LEU A 146 9.88 8.30 16.47
CA LEU A 146 10.10 9.63 15.91
C LEU A 146 10.78 9.48 14.55
N GLU A 147 10.24 10.13 13.54
CA GLU A 147 10.69 10.04 12.16
C GLU A 147 11.10 11.43 11.66
N THR A 148 12.25 11.52 10.99
CA THR A 148 12.71 12.76 10.36
C THR A 148 13.10 12.48 8.91
N LEU A 149 12.72 13.39 8.02
CA LEU A 149 13.13 13.32 6.63
C LEU A 149 14.56 13.83 6.50
N LYS A 150 15.46 12.99 5.94
CA LYS A 150 16.81 13.41 5.58
C LYS A 150 16.89 13.72 4.10
N ASP A 151 17.05 14.99 3.74
CA ASP A 151 17.28 15.37 2.35
C ASP A 151 18.66 14.90 1.89
N LYS A 152 18.68 13.96 0.94
CA LYS A 152 19.92 13.44 0.31
C LYS A 152 20.32 14.20 -0.96
N SER A 153 19.48 15.11 -1.43
CA SER A 153 19.69 15.87 -2.66
C SER A 153 19.20 17.31 -2.47
N PRO A 154 19.92 18.11 -1.66
CA PRO A 154 19.51 19.49 -1.36
C PRO A 154 19.43 20.32 -2.64
N ALA A 155 18.47 21.24 -2.68
CA ALA A 155 18.36 22.22 -3.76
C ALA A 155 19.57 23.17 -3.75
N MET A 156 19.89 23.75 -4.90
CA MET A 156 20.92 24.80 -5.00
C MET A 156 20.60 25.95 -4.04
N SER A 157 21.62 26.52 -3.41
CA SER A 157 21.46 27.78 -2.65
C SER A 157 20.93 28.90 -3.57
N ALA A 158 20.36 29.93 -2.97
CA ALA A 158 19.89 31.12 -3.70
C ALA A 158 21.00 31.72 -4.57
N SER A 159 22.20 31.89 -4.00
CA SER A 159 23.36 32.44 -4.70
C SER A 159 23.82 31.56 -5.86
N ASP A 160 23.90 30.23 -5.64
CA ASP A 160 24.31 29.29 -6.68
C ASP A 160 23.28 29.24 -7.82
N TYR A 161 21.97 29.26 -7.50
CA TYR A 161 20.92 29.29 -8.50
C TYR A 161 20.98 30.57 -9.34
N ILE A 162 21.21 31.73 -8.71
CA ILE A 162 21.36 33.01 -9.42
C ILE A 162 22.55 32.93 -10.38
N THR A 163 23.67 32.43 -9.93
CA THR A 163 24.87 32.24 -10.75
C THR A 163 24.62 31.25 -11.88
N TRP A 164 23.96 30.12 -11.61
CA TRP A 164 23.57 29.15 -12.62
C TRP A 164 22.66 29.77 -13.70
N ARG A 165 21.70 30.61 -13.29
CA ARG A 165 20.80 31.29 -14.22
C ARG A 165 21.54 32.27 -15.12
N ARG A 166 22.53 33.02 -14.59
CA ARG A 166 23.42 33.88 -15.39
C ARG A 166 24.17 33.06 -16.45
N TRP A 167 24.70 31.89 -16.06
CA TRP A 167 25.35 30.96 -16.97
C TRP A 167 24.38 30.43 -18.05
N ALA A 168 23.14 30.17 -17.71
CA ALA A 168 22.15 29.73 -18.68
C ALA A 168 21.89 30.80 -19.75
N TYR A 169 21.78 32.08 -19.37
CA TYR A 169 21.67 33.19 -20.31
C TYR A 169 22.93 33.36 -21.17
N TYR A 170 24.11 33.30 -20.58
CA TYR A 170 25.37 33.32 -21.34
C TYR A 170 25.42 32.20 -22.37
N ASN A 171 25.11 30.99 -21.99
CA ASN A 171 25.18 29.83 -22.89
C ASN A 171 24.11 29.90 -24.02
N SER A 172 23.00 30.59 -23.79
CA SER A 172 22.00 30.82 -24.84
C SER A 172 22.40 31.91 -25.83
N ASP A 173 23.12 32.94 -25.37
CA ASP A 173 23.59 34.06 -26.22
C ASP A 173 24.87 34.69 -25.60
N PRO A 174 26.05 34.13 -25.91
CA PRO A 174 27.34 34.64 -25.38
C PRO A 174 27.73 36.04 -25.86
N VAL A 175 27.11 36.53 -26.94
CA VAL A 175 27.41 37.86 -27.49
C VAL A 175 26.76 38.96 -26.69
N ASN A 176 25.51 38.73 -26.25
CA ASN A 176 24.71 39.74 -25.59
C ASN A 176 24.66 39.59 -24.08
N ASN A 177 25.16 38.49 -23.51
CA ASN A 177 25.14 38.23 -22.07
C ASN A 177 26.57 38.03 -21.53
N PRO A 178 26.87 38.60 -20.37
CA PRO A 178 28.16 38.36 -19.68
C PRO A 178 28.23 36.92 -19.17
N ARG A 179 29.45 36.44 -18.94
CA ARG A 179 29.68 35.13 -18.30
C ARG A 179 29.01 35.08 -16.92
N GLY A 180 28.53 33.90 -16.52
CA GLY A 180 27.80 33.73 -15.28
C GLY A 180 28.59 34.09 -14.02
N ASP A 181 29.91 34.00 -14.08
CA ASP A 181 30.85 34.41 -13.04
C ASP A 181 31.22 35.92 -13.06
N GLN A 182 30.64 36.66 -14.00
CA GLN A 182 30.80 38.11 -14.17
C GLN A 182 29.43 38.79 -13.96
N PRO A 183 29.00 38.99 -12.71
CA PRO A 183 27.68 39.57 -12.41
C PRO A 183 27.55 40.98 -12.99
N ASN A 184 26.34 41.27 -13.52
CA ASN A 184 26.01 42.56 -14.10
C ASN A 184 24.62 42.97 -13.62
N TYR A 185 24.51 44.12 -12.98
CA TYR A 185 23.27 44.61 -12.37
C TYR A 185 22.14 44.77 -13.38
N ASP A 186 22.40 45.44 -14.53
CA ASP A 186 21.37 45.70 -15.54
C ASP A 186 20.85 44.39 -16.14
N LYS A 187 21.73 43.40 -16.29
CA LYS A 187 21.32 42.08 -16.78
C LYS A 187 20.49 41.32 -15.75
N ASP A 188 20.85 41.40 -14.47
CA ASP A 188 20.04 40.79 -13.40
C ASP A 188 18.64 41.38 -13.35
N GLN A 189 18.48 42.71 -13.57
CA GLN A 189 17.17 43.32 -13.68
C GLN A 189 16.33 42.69 -14.82
N ILE A 190 16.96 42.25 -15.91
CA ILE A 190 16.28 41.57 -17.02
C ILE A 190 16.03 40.10 -16.69
N TYR A 191 17.05 39.39 -16.19
CA TYR A 191 16.96 37.93 -15.95
C TYR A 191 15.95 37.55 -14.88
N PHE A 192 15.78 38.40 -13.86
CA PHE A 192 14.92 38.15 -12.70
C PHE A 192 13.64 38.98 -12.72
N ALA A 193 13.56 40.11 -13.43
CA ALA A 193 12.30 40.83 -13.65
C ALA A 193 11.32 40.04 -14.53
N ALA A 194 11.83 39.24 -15.45
CA ALA A 194 10.99 38.34 -16.25
C ALA A 194 10.25 37.29 -15.41
N SER A 195 10.62 37.17 -14.14
CA SER A 195 9.93 36.29 -13.19
C SER A 195 8.56 36.83 -12.71
N GLY A 196 8.25 38.11 -13.02
CA GLY A 196 6.93 38.71 -12.76
C GLY A 196 6.62 39.02 -11.29
N ASP A 197 7.48 38.66 -10.33
CA ASP A 197 7.30 38.95 -8.92
C ASP A 197 8.33 39.97 -8.44
N PRO A 198 7.91 41.17 -7.98
CA PRO A 198 8.82 42.20 -7.52
C PRO A 198 9.62 41.78 -6.27
N ALA A 199 9.07 40.91 -5.43
CA ALA A 199 9.74 40.47 -4.20
C ALA A 199 10.93 39.55 -4.52
N ALA A 200 10.84 38.69 -5.53
CA ALA A 200 11.94 37.85 -5.98
C ALA A 200 13.11 38.68 -6.51
N LEU A 201 12.82 39.68 -7.36
CA LEU A 201 13.82 40.60 -7.86
C LEU A 201 14.42 41.46 -6.73
N ALA A 202 13.59 41.95 -5.80
CA ALA A 202 14.05 42.71 -4.62
C ALA A 202 15.02 41.88 -3.77
N ASN A 203 14.77 40.58 -3.62
CA ASN A 203 15.68 39.68 -2.93
C ASN A 203 17.03 39.50 -3.67
N VAL A 204 17.01 39.33 -4.99
CA VAL A 204 18.22 39.31 -5.81
C VAL A 204 18.99 40.62 -5.65
N ASN A 205 18.30 41.76 -5.63
CA ASN A 205 18.92 43.08 -5.48
C ASN A 205 19.61 43.30 -4.12
N LYS A 206 19.24 42.56 -3.08
CA LYS A 206 19.98 42.57 -1.80
C LYS A 206 21.44 42.12 -1.96
N GLY A 207 21.75 41.29 -2.95
CA GLY A 207 23.12 40.89 -3.28
C GLY A 207 23.96 41.98 -3.90
N TRP A 208 23.36 43.09 -4.37
CA TRP A 208 24.07 44.21 -4.96
C TRP A 208 24.37 45.30 -3.91
N ASN A 209 25.64 45.65 -3.71
CA ASN A 209 26.07 46.70 -2.84
C ASN A 209 27.13 47.57 -3.55
N ASN A 210 26.82 48.84 -3.79
CA ASN A 210 27.70 49.79 -4.46
C ASN A 210 28.29 49.25 -5.76
N GLY A 211 27.52 48.57 -6.58
CA GLY A 211 27.93 47.98 -7.88
C GLY A 211 28.71 46.65 -7.77
N THR A 212 28.88 46.12 -6.56
CA THR A 212 29.55 44.85 -6.29
C THR A 212 28.52 43.79 -5.88
N TRP A 213 28.62 42.60 -6.44
CA TRP A 213 27.78 41.46 -6.11
C TRP A 213 28.34 40.69 -4.90
N ASP A 214 27.47 40.46 -3.94
CA ASP A 214 27.68 39.57 -2.78
C ASP A 214 26.47 38.67 -2.58
N GLY A 215 26.57 37.42 -3.07
CA GLY A 215 25.48 36.44 -3.03
C GLY A 215 25.09 36.00 -1.61
N SER A 216 25.94 36.21 -0.61
CA SER A 216 25.62 35.88 0.79
C SER A 216 24.54 36.77 1.40
N ARG A 217 24.26 37.91 0.79
CA ARG A 217 23.23 38.88 1.23
C ARG A 217 21.83 38.56 0.70
N VAL A 218 21.74 37.64 -0.28
CA VAL A 218 20.46 37.17 -0.82
C VAL A 218 19.82 36.25 0.22
N THR A 219 18.54 36.48 0.53
CA THR A 219 17.78 35.59 1.40
C THR A 219 17.68 34.21 0.74
N ASP A 220 18.11 33.17 1.44
CA ASP A 220 18.12 31.79 1.01
C ASP A 220 17.00 31.01 1.72
N THR A 221 15.91 30.71 1.02
CA THR A 221 14.73 30.05 1.59
C THR A 221 14.83 28.55 1.42
N ASP A 222 14.86 27.79 2.51
CA ASP A 222 14.70 26.33 2.47
C ASP A 222 13.22 25.93 2.41
N TRP A 223 12.69 25.84 1.20
CA TRP A 223 11.29 25.48 0.96
C TRP A 223 10.94 24.09 1.45
N ALA A 224 11.90 23.14 1.44
CA ALA A 224 11.67 21.79 1.93
C ALA A 224 11.48 21.76 3.45
N ASP A 225 12.23 22.56 4.20
CA ASP A 225 12.08 22.66 5.66
C ASP A 225 10.71 23.22 6.08
N ILE A 226 10.17 24.14 5.28
CA ILE A 226 8.84 24.73 5.54
C ILE A 226 7.72 23.69 5.54
N VAL A 227 7.80 22.67 4.69
CA VAL A 227 6.74 21.67 4.50
C VAL A 227 6.99 20.36 5.24
N THR A 228 8.15 20.23 5.89
CA THR A 228 8.50 19.03 6.67
C THR A 228 8.32 19.26 8.17
N GLN A 229 8.24 18.16 8.89
CA GLN A 229 8.13 18.14 10.36
C GLN A 229 8.73 16.83 10.89
N THR A 230 8.94 16.74 12.20
CA THR A 230 9.20 15.47 12.86
C THR A 230 7.88 14.70 12.91
N GLY A 231 7.83 13.55 12.23
CA GLY A 231 6.72 12.63 12.30
C GLY A 231 6.73 11.87 13.62
N ILE A 232 5.55 11.56 14.14
CA ILE A 232 5.37 10.81 15.38
C ILE A 232 4.44 9.64 15.08
N THR A 233 4.95 8.42 15.27
CA THR A 233 4.13 7.21 15.20
C THR A 233 3.99 6.62 16.58
N HIS A 234 2.77 6.29 16.98
CA HIS A 234 2.54 5.47 18.16
C HIS A 234 1.56 4.32 17.86
N GLU A 235 1.87 3.17 18.42
CA GLU A 235 1.11 1.95 18.23
C GLU A 235 0.85 1.28 19.58
N HIS A 236 -0.37 0.76 19.75
CA HIS A 236 -0.80 0.03 20.95
C HIS A 236 -1.59 -1.20 20.53
N THR A 237 -1.20 -2.38 21.02
CA THR A 237 -1.90 -3.63 20.75
C THR A 237 -2.10 -4.40 22.05
N ILE A 238 -3.33 -4.82 22.30
CA ILE A 238 -3.70 -5.75 23.37
C ILE A 238 -4.14 -7.04 22.72
N SER A 239 -3.56 -8.17 23.12
CA SER A 239 -3.94 -9.49 22.60
C SER A 239 -4.05 -10.52 23.71
N GLY A 240 -4.89 -11.52 23.48
CA GLY A 240 -5.07 -12.64 24.39
C GLY A 240 -5.14 -13.95 23.64
N SER A 241 -4.50 -14.97 24.20
CA SER A 241 -4.52 -16.34 23.68
C SER A 241 -4.70 -17.33 24.82
N GLY A 242 -5.53 -18.34 24.63
CA GLY A 242 -5.76 -19.37 25.62
C GLY A 242 -6.68 -20.48 25.12
N GLY A 243 -6.84 -21.52 25.94
CA GLY A 243 -7.73 -22.62 25.62
C GLY A 243 -7.25 -23.95 26.17
N ASN A 244 -7.85 -25.01 25.67
CA ASN A 244 -7.50 -26.40 26.02
C ASN A 244 -7.43 -27.24 24.73
N GLU A 245 -7.33 -28.56 24.84
CA GLU A 245 -7.26 -29.47 23.70
C GLU A 245 -8.53 -29.45 22.82
N THR A 246 -9.67 -29.05 23.40
CA THR A 246 -10.98 -29.04 22.69
C THR A 246 -11.38 -27.67 22.15
N ALA A 247 -10.89 -26.58 22.76
CA ALA A 247 -11.23 -25.22 22.35
C ALA A 247 -10.05 -24.28 22.57
N GLN A 248 -9.68 -23.56 21.54
CA GLN A 248 -8.60 -22.57 21.57
C GLN A 248 -9.10 -21.28 20.95
N ALA A 249 -8.74 -20.15 21.57
CA ALA A 249 -9.14 -18.84 21.10
C ALA A 249 -7.98 -17.84 21.17
N PHE A 250 -7.95 -16.93 20.21
CA PHE A 250 -7.09 -15.77 20.17
C PHE A 250 -7.96 -14.54 19.90
N PHE A 251 -7.60 -13.42 20.50
CA PHE A 251 -8.14 -12.11 20.13
C PHE A 251 -7.05 -11.04 20.19
N SER A 252 -7.21 -9.99 19.41
CA SER A 252 -6.34 -8.83 19.41
C SER A 252 -7.14 -7.57 19.07
N ILE A 253 -6.77 -6.46 19.70
CA ILE A 253 -7.25 -5.11 19.38
C ILE A 253 -6.02 -4.23 19.26
N GLY A 254 -5.88 -3.53 18.15
CA GLY A 254 -4.75 -2.65 17.85
C GLY A 254 -5.21 -1.26 17.46
N TYR A 255 -4.40 -0.28 17.83
CA TYR A 255 -4.50 1.12 17.43
C TYR A 255 -3.14 1.61 16.96
N LEU A 256 -3.11 2.29 15.83
CA LEU A 256 -1.94 2.95 15.27
C LEU A 256 -2.34 4.38 14.88
N ASN A 257 -1.52 5.35 15.27
CA ASN A 257 -1.53 6.69 14.67
C ASN A 257 -0.12 7.01 14.18
N ASN A 258 -0.01 7.43 12.94
CA ASN A 258 1.23 7.80 12.27
C ASN A 258 1.07 9.20 11.67
N GLN A 259 1.67 10.19 12.31
CA GLN A 259 1.83 11.52 11.76
C GLN A 259 3.05 11.54 10.84
N GLY A 260 2.86 11.90 9.58
CA GLY A 260 3.91 11.90 8.58
C GLY A 260 4.98 12.98 8.76
N THR A 261 6.10 12.79 8.08
CA THR A 261 7.20 13.78 8.03
C THR A 261 6.91 14.98 7.13
N GLN A 262 5.86 14.93 6.33
CA GLN A 262 5.34 16.06 5.56
C GLN A 262 4.05 16.57 6.21
N LYS A 263 3.89 17.90 6.29
CA LYS A 263 2.71 18.51 6.88
C LYS A 263 1.42 18.12 6.14
N GLY A 264 0.36 17.87 6.89
CA GLY A 264 -0.94 17.47 6.36
C GLY A 264 -1.06 15.98 6.03
N GLN A 265 -0.06 15.16 6.38
CA GLN A 265 -0.12 13.72 6.21
C GLN A 265 -0.30 13.03 7.56
N GLU A 266 -1.33 12.20 7.66
CA GLU A 266 -1.62 11.40 8.86
C GLU A 266 -2.29 10.09 8.46
N TYR A 267 -2.09 9.05 9.28
CA TYR A 267 -2.74 7.76 9.11
C TYR A 267 -3.12 7.20 10.46
N GLU A 268 -4.38 6.86 10.60
CA GLU A 268 -4.94 6.25 11.80
C GLU A 268 -5.55 4.90 11.45
N ARG A 269 -5.29 3.87 12.28
CA ARG A 269 -5.79 2.52 12.03
C ARG A 269 -6.23 1.85 13.31
N TYR A 270 -7.44 1.30 13.28
CA TYR A 270 -8.00 0.42 14.30
C TYR A 270 -8.09 -0.99 13.74
N ASN A 271 -7.56 -1.97 14.46
CA ASN A 271 -7.58 -3.37 14.08
C ASN A 271 -8.32 -4.21 15.12
N PHE A 272 -8.98 -5.23 14.64
CA PHE A 272 -9.58 -6.29 15.42
C PHE A 272 -9.26 -7.63 14.76
N SER A 273 -8.76 -8.59 15.54
CA SER A 273 -8.54 -9.97 15.10
C SER A 273 -9.08 -10.94 16.14
N MET A 274 -9.78 -11.97 15.66
CA MET A 274 -10.26 -13.05 16.51
C MET A 274 -10.16 -14.36 15.76
N SER A 275 -9.71 -15.42 16.45
CA SER A 275 -9.78 -16.79 15.95
C SER A 275 -10.25 -17.75 17.01
N VAL A 276 -10.99 -18.77 16.58
CA VAL A 276 -11.47 -19.87 17.42
C VAL A 276 -11.30 -21.18 16.67
N ASP A 277 -10.73 -22.17 17.33
CA ASP A 277 -10.61 -23.55 16.87
C ASP A 277 -11.25 -24.50 17.88
N LEU A 278 -12.13 -25.39 17.39
CA LEU A 278 -12.91 -26.32 18.20
C LEU A 278 -12.73 -27.76 17.72
N GLN A 279 -12.28 -28.66 18.59
CA GLN A 279 -12.31 -30.10 18.37
C GLN A 279 -13.65 -30.65 18.89
N VAL A 280 -14.70 -30.61 18.04
CA VAL A 280 -16.08 -30.96 18.43
C VAL A 280 -16.24 -32.45 18.71
N LYS A 281 -15.56 -33.28 17.91
CA LYS A 281 -15.47 -34.73 18.05
C LYS A 281 -14.05 -35.15 17.66
N PRO A 282 -13.55 -36.32 18.07
CA PRO A 282 -12.23 -36.79 17.63
C PRO A 282 -12.04 -36.78 16.12
N TRP A 283 -13.13 -36.94 15.35
CA TRP A 283 -13.15 -36.98 13.88
C TRP A 283 -13.62 -35.67 13.24
N PHE A 284 -14.03 -34.65 14.04
CA PHE A 284 -14.55 -33.40 13.50
C PHE A 284 -13.97 -32.19 14.21
N LYS A 285 -13.22 -31.40 13.45
CA LYS A 285 -12.68 -30.10 13.86
C LYS A 285 -13.35 -28.99 13.05
N MET A 286 -13.67 -27.88 13.68
CA MET A 286 -14.11 -26.67 13.02
C MET A 286 -13.43 -25.44 13.62
N GLY A 287 -13.37 -24.38 12.85
CA GLY A 287 -12.82 -23.13 13.35
C GLY A 287 -12.93 -22.00 12.35
N GLY A 288 -12.45 -20.85 12.76
CA GLY A 288 -12.42 -19.69 11.89
C GLY A 288 -11.65 -18.55 12.47
N SER A 289 -11.36 -17.57 11.63
CA SER A 289 -10.80 -16.28 12.00
C SER A 289 -11.60 -15.16 11.35
N ILE A 290 -11.63 -14.02 12.01
CA ILE A 290 -12.15 -12.76 11.50
C ILE A 290 -11.08 -11.70 11.76
N ASN A 291 -10.68 -11.00 10.72
CA ASN A 291 -9.77 -9.87 10.78
C ASN A 291 -10.52 -8.65 10.26
N GLY A 292 -10.65 -7.62 11.08
CA GLY A 292 -11.27 -6.36 10.73
C GLY A 292 -10.31 -5.20 10.91
N SER A 293 -10.43 -4.20 10.04
CA SER A 293 -9.71 -2.95 10.22
C SER A 293 -10.54 -1.77 9.70
N TRP A 294 -10.39 -0.66 10.38
CA TRP A 294 -10.85 0.64 9.93
C TRP A 294 -9.67 1.60 9.95
N ALA A 295 -9.39 2.19 8.79
CA ALA A 295 -8.27 3.10 8.61
C ALA A 295 -8.76 4.43 8.03
N VAL A 296 -8.20 5.51 8.55
CA VAL A 296 -8.37 6.88 8.04
C VAL A 296 -7.00 7.40 7.64
N GLN A 297 -6.88 7.95 6.45
CA GLN A 297 -5.67 8.52 5.93
C GLN A 297 -5.93 9.94 5.45
N ASP A 298 -5.28 10.91 6.05
CA ASP A 298 -5.09 12.22 5.45
C ASP A 298 -3.87 12.13 4.53
N TYR A 299 -4.17 12.04 3.23
CA TYR A 299 -3.16 11.78 2.21
C TYR A 299 -2.22 12.97 2.00
N GLY A 300 -2.64 14.14 2.50
CA GLY A 300 -1.95 15.40 2.34
C GLY A 300 -2.15 16.01 0.95
N TYR A 301 -1.38 17.05 0.69
CA TYR A 301 -1.43 17.75 -0.60
C TYR A 301 -1.32 16.78 -1.78
N SER A 302 -2.26 16.87 -2.68
CA SER A 302 -2.33 16.06 -3.88
C SER A 302 -2.90 16.91 -5.03
N ARG A 303 -2.27 16.85 -6.19
CA ARG A 303 -2.80 17.47 -7.41
C ARG A 303 -3.92 16.66 -8.06
N THR A 304 -4.44 15.63 -7.43
CA THR A 304 -5.55 14.83 -7.95
C THR A 304 -6.78 15.68 -8.18
N GLY A 305 -7.17 15.86 -9.43
CA GLY A 305 -8.32 16.68 -9.84
C GLY A 305 -7.97 17.87 -10.72
N GLN A 306 -6.68 18.12 -10.98
CA GLN A 306 -6.26 19.05 -12.02
C GLN A 306 -6.02 18.32 -13.33
N SER A 307 -6.66 18.81 -14.39
CA SER A 307 -6.35 18.40 -15.75
C SER A 307 -4.92 18.78 -16.10
N SER A 308 -4.11 17.79 -16.49
CA SER A 308 -2.90 17.93 -17.31
C SER A 308 -1.75 18.80 -16.83
N GLY A 309 -1.56 19.06 -15.55
CA GLY A 309 -0.35 19.76 -15.11
C GLY A 309 0.81 18.79 -14.88
N SER A 310 1.91 18.97 -15.57
CA SER A 310 3.22 18.30 -15.34
C SER A 310 3.91 18.77 -14.05
N GLY A 311 3.18 19.07 -13.00
CA GLY A 311 3.75 19.53 -11.73
C GLY A 311 3.88 18.42 -10.69
N PRO A 312 4.60 18.70 -9.59
CA PRO A 312 4.85 17.77 -8.51
C PRO A 312 3.56 17.21 -7.90
N VAL A 313 3.57 15.93 -7.56
CA VAL A 313 2.38 15.22 -7.02
C VAL A 313 2.27 15.28 -5.50
N ASP A 314 3.34 15.72 -4.81
CA ASP A 314 3.38 15.88 -3.36
C ASP A 314 4.01 17.21 -2.97
N ILE A 315 3.76 17.64 -1.72
CA ILE A 315 4.17 18.96 -1.24
C ILE A 315 5.69 19.11 -1.11
N TYR A 316 6.40 18.03 -0.79
CA TYR A 316 7.86 18.06 -0.67
C TYR A 316 8.53 18.24 -2.04
N SER A 317 8.08 17.49 -3.04
CA SER A 317 8.55 17.66 -4.42
C SER A 317 8.20 19.04 -4.98
N ALA A 318 7.03 19.59 -4.62
CA ALA A 318 6.63 20.95 -4.97
C ALA A 318 7.56 21.99 -4.35
N ALA A 319 7.87 21.85 -3.07
CA ALA A 319 8.79 22.72 -2.36
C ALA A 319 10.19 22.70 -2.98
N LYS A 320 10.72 21.53 -3.30
CA LYS A 320 12.04 21.40 -3.93
C LYS A 320 12.13 21.94 -5.35
N ALA A 321 11.01 22.11 -6.02
CA ALA A 321 10.97 22.72 -7.34
C ALA A 321 11.02 24.26 -7.29
N ILE A 322 10.82 24.87 -6.12
CA ILE A 322 10.90 26.32 -5.97
C ILE A 322 12.36 26.72 -5.77
N PRO A 323 12.94 27.57 -6.63
CA PRO A 323 14.28 28.12 -6.43
C PRO A 323 14.40 28.88 -5.09
N ARG A 324 15.49 28.65 -4.37
CA ARG A 324 15.68 29.16 -3.00
C ARG A 324 15.82 30.68 -2.89
N PHE A 325 16.02 31.42 -4.00
CA PHE A 325 16.01 32.88 -4.02
C PHE A 325 14.58 33.48 -3.94
N GLY A 326 13.54 32.66 -4.17
CA GLY A 326 12.17 33.06 -3.94
C GLY A 326 11.91 33.31 -2.47
N VAL A 327 11.02 34.29 -2.17
CA VAL A 327 10.65 34.64 -0.80
C VAL A 327 9.20 34.25 -0.52
N PRO A 328 8.90 33.74 0.70
CA PRO A 328 7.56 33.23 1.01
C PRO A 328 6.51 34.31 1.25
N TYR A 329 6.93 35.47 1.75
CA TYR A 329 6.04 36.57 2.18
C TYR A 329 6.50 37.92 1.62
N ASP A 330 5.56 38.81 1.37
CA ASP A 330 5.82 40.22 1.06
C ASP A 330 6.17 41.00 2.32
N GLU A 331 6.38 42.33 2.18
CA GLU A 331 6.73 43.23 3.30
C GLU A 331 5.56 43.39 4.29
N GLU A 332 4.33 43.20 3.85
CA GLU A 332 3.10 43.23 4.65
C GLU A 332 2.81 41.87 5.33
N GLY A 333 3.57 40.83 5.03
CA GLY A 333 3.41 39.47 5.59
C GLY A 333 2.39 38.60 4.88
N ASN A 334 1.92 39.00 3.69
CA ASN A 334 1.05 38.16 2.87
C ASN A 334 1.83 37.09 2.14
N ILE A 335 1.21 35.93 1.91
CA ILE A 335 1.83 34.83 1.19
C ILE A 335 1.97 35.21 -0.30
N ILE A 336 3.19 35.10 -0.82
CA ILE A 336 3.46 35.27 -2.24
C ILE A 336 3.10 33.98 -2.97
N THR A 337 2.04 34.03 -3.80
CA THR A 337 1.53 32.85 -4.51
C THR A 337 2.53 32.30 -5.52
N ASN A 338 3.32 33.15 -6.16
CA ASN A 338 4.32 32.77 -7.15
C ASN A 338 5.69 33.35 -6.79
N PRO A 339 6.42 32.74 -5.84
CA PRO A 339 7.62 33.32 -5.25
C PRO A 339 8.80 33.52 -6.20
N CYS A 340 8.76 32.90 -7.38
CA CYS A 340 9.77 33.05 -8.43
C CYS A 340 9.18 33.53 -9.75
N GLY A 341 7.91 33.94 -9.76
CA GLY A 341 7.20 34.43 -10.94
C GLY A 341 7.05 33.38 -12.04
N SER A 342 6.84 33.82 -13.27
CA SER A 342 6.59 32.97 -14.44
C SER A 342 7.78 32.12 -14.88
N THR A 343 8.92 32.22 -14.20
CA THR A 343 10.13 31.40 -14.54
C THR A 343 10.01 29.96 -14.09
N THR A 344 9.09 29.67 -13.19
CA THR A 344 8.79 28.31 -12.74
C THR A 344 7.28 28.15 -12.77
N ASN A 345 6.77 27.05 -13.26
CA ASN A 345 5.35 26.72 -13.15
C ASN A 345 5.01 26.17 -11.75
N VAL A 346 5.77 26.59 -10.73
CA VAL A 346 5.60 26.13 -9.37
C VAL A 346 5.17 27.31 -8.51
N TYR A 347 4.04 27.14 -7.87
CA TYR A 347 3.47 28.08 -6.95
C TYR A 347 3.93 27.80 -5.52
N THR A 348 3.62 28.70 -4.61
CA THR A 348 3.92 28.54 -3.20
C THR A 348 3.41 27.22 -2.65
N VAL A 349 4.09 26.71 -1.64
CA VAL A 349 3.67 25.57 -0.83
C VAL A 349 3.21 25.98 0.56
N ILE A 350 3.25 27.29 0.83
CA ILE A 350 2.89 27.82 2.15
C ILE A 350 1.41 27.60 2.40
N ASP A 351 1.12 26.95 3.52
CA ASP A 351 -0.23 26.68 3.99
C ASP A 351 -1.11 25.81 3.08
N GLU A 352 -0.52 25.21 2.05
CA GLU A 352 -1.27 24.35 1.11
C GLU A 352 -1.82 23.09 1.78
N TRP A 353 -1.19 22.62 2.87
CA TRP A 353 -1.69 21.49 3.66
C TRP A 353 -3.01 21.77 4.40
N ASN A 354 -3.37 23.05 4.60
CA ASN A 354 -4.66 23.47 5.17
C ASN A 354 -5.71 23.82 4.11
N LYS A 355 -5.26 24.10 2.87
CA LYS A 355 -6.14 24.52 1.77
C LYS A 355 -6.58 23.37 0.87
N SER A 356 -5.99 22.22 1.02
CA SER A 356 -6.37 21.02 0.26
C SER A 356 -6.40 19.79 1.15
N THR A 357 -7.50 19.05 1.08
CA THR A 357 -7.74 17.82 1.83
C THR A 357 -7.94 16.67 0.86
N ASP A 358 -7.27 15.54 1.10
CA ASP A 358 -7.54 14.24 0.46
C ASP A 358 -7.68 13.21 1.56
N ASN A 359 -8.90 13.08 2.11
CA ASN A 359 -9.21 12.16 3.20
C ASN A 359 -9.73 10.84 2.64
N ARG A 360 -9.10 9.75 3.04
CA ARG A 360 -9.40 8.39 2.60
C ARG A 360 -9.76 7.53 3.79
N GLN A 361 -10.81 6.73 3.63
CA GLN A 361 -11.21 5.76 4.64
C GLN A 361 -11.29 4.38 4.02
N THR A 362 -10.74 3.40 4.71
CA THR A 362 -10.82 2.00 4.30
C THR A 362 -11.37 1.18 5.45
N PHE A 363 -12.43 0.45 5.19
CA PHE A 363 -12.93 -0.61 6.07
C PHE A 363 -12.66 -1.95 5.40
N LEU A 364 -12.05 -2.88 6.12
CA LEU A 364 -11.81 -4.26 5.70
C LEU A 364 -12.42 -5.22 6.72
N ALA A 365 -13.08 -6.26 6.24
CA ALA A 365 -13.49 -7.42 7.03
C ALA A 365 -13.19 -8.70 6.24
N LEU A 366 -12.23 -9.47 6.73
CA LEU A 366 -11.80 -10.73 6.15
C LEU A 366 -12.15 -11.87 7.10
N GLY A 367 -12.91 -12.85 6.61
CA GLY A 367 -13.25 -14.07 7.32
C GLY A 367 -12.55 -15.29 6.72
N SER A 368 -12.22 -16.27 7.55
CA SER A 368 -11.79 -17.60 7.11
C SER A 368 -12.42 -18.64 8.03
N PHE A 369 -13.31 -19.46 7.52
CA PHE A 369 -14.04 -20.47 8.28
C PHE A 369 -13.80 -21.84 7.68
N TYR A 370 -13.67 -22.88 8.51
CA TYR A 370 -13.49 -24.23 8.03
C TYR A 370 -14.15 -25.28 8.89
N GLY A 371 -14.52 -26.40 8.26
CA GLY A 371 -14.87 -27.65 8.89
C GLY A 371 -14.02 -28.78 8.31
N GLN A 372 -13.45 -29.62 9.16
CA GLN A 372 -12.58 -30.72 8.76
C GLN A 372 -13.03 -32.03 9.40
N PHE A 373 -13.13 -33.07 8.56
CA PHE A 373 -13.51 -34.42 8.93
C PHE A 373 -12.30 -35.36 8.75
N ASP A 374 -11.97 -36.13 9.77
CA ASP A 374 -10.95 -37.18 9.75
C ASP A 374 -11.64 -38.54 9.73
N PHE A 375 -11.74 -39.14 8.55
CA PHE A 375 -12.48 -40.37 8.35
C PHE A 375 -11.79 -41.57 8.99
N GLY A 376 -10.47 -41.55 9.15
CA GLY A 376 -9.73 -42.59 9.85
C GLY A 376 -10.10 -42.75 11.31
N LYS A 377 -10.56 -41.66 11.94
CA LYS A 377 -11.07 -41.68 13.31
C LYS A 377 -12.53 -42.12 13.43
N ILE A 378 -13.24 -42.25 12.30
CA ILE A 378 -14.58 -42.83 12.22
C ILE A 378 -14.47 -44.32 11.91
N TRP A 379 -13.61 -44.68 10.92
CA TRP A 379 -13.44 -46.02 10.44
C TRP A 379 -11.97 -46.29 10.06
N ALA A 380 -11.32 -47.19 10.78
CA ALA A 380 -9.88 -47.42 10.70
C ALA A 380 -9.34 -47.67 9.28
N PRO A 381 -10.02 -48.40 8.36
CA PRO A 381 -9.56 -48.56 6.98
C PRO A 381 -9.39 -47.29 6.18
N LEU A 382 -10.01 -46.16 6.61
CA LEU A 382 -9.88 -44.85 5.98
C LEU A 382 -8.79 -43.99 6.66
N GLU A 383 -7.90 -44.61 7.43
CA GLU A 383 -6.78 -43.92 8.05
C GLU A 383 -5.97 -43.10 7.03
N GLY A 384 -5.73 -41.83 7.36
CA GLY A 384 -5.06 -40.87 6.48
C GLY A 384 -5.99 -40.08 5.55
N LEU A 385 -7.27 -40.47 5.42
CA LEU A 385 -8.25 -39.75 4.62
C LEU A 385 -8.95 -38.66 5.43
N SER A 386 -8.92 -37.41 4.94
CA SER A 386 -9.66 -36.30 5.50
C SER A 386 -10.35 -35.45 4.44
N TYR A 387 -11.43 -34.79 4.84
CA TYR A 387 -12.13 -33.80 4.01
C TYR A 387 -12.18 -32.49 4.77
N LYS A 388 -11.86 -31.39 4.08
CA LYS A 388 -11.97 -30.04 4.61
C LYS A 388 -12.78 -29.17 3.66
N ILE A 389 -13.79 -28.51 4.21
CA ILE A 389 -14.50 -27.42 3.55
C ILE A 389 -14.05 -26.09 4.17
N SER A 390 -13.75 -25.08 3.34
CA SER A 390 -13.36 -23.76 3.80
C SER A 390 -14.16 -22.70 3.05
N PHE A 391 -14.58 -21.66 3.78
CA PHE A 391 -15.30 -20.52 3.23
C PHE A 391 -14.61 -19.23 3.68
N GLY A 392 -14.20 -18.40 2.72
CA GLY A 392 -13.49 -17.14 2.95
C GLY A 392 -14.21 -15.95 2.35
N PRO A 393 -15.07 -15.23 3.10
CA PRO A 393 -15.60 -13.94 2.69
C PRO A 393 -14.55 -12.84 2.87
N ASP A 394 -14.49 -11.91 1.91
CA ASP A 394 -13.64 -10.73 1.90
C ASP A 394 -14.50 -9.53 1.50
N PHE A 395 -14.66 -8.58 2.42
CA PHE A 395 -15.39 -7.34 2.22
C PHE A 395 -14.47 -6.14 2.43
N ARG A 396 -14.46 -5.21 1.48
CA ARG A 396 -13.73 -3.96 1.58
C ARG A 396 -14.62 -2.80 1.12
N HIS A 397 -14.61 -1.73 1.89
CA HIS A 397 -15.23 -0.46 1.51
C HIS A 397 -14.17 0.63 1.58
N TYR A 398 -13.98 1.32 0.47
CA TYR A 398 -13.07 2.46 0.34
C TYR A 398 -13.90 3.72 0.05
N ARG A 399 -13.58 4.81 0.73
CA ARG A 399 -14.14 6.14 0.50
C ARG A 399 -13.00 7.15 0.37
N GLN A 400 -13.09 8.05 -0.60
CA GLN A 400 -12.20 9.19 -0.77
C GLN A 400 -13.01 10.47 -0.83
N GLY A 401 -12.67 11.45 -0.01
CA GLY A 401 -13.16 12.82 -0.08
C GLY A 401 -12.00 13.76 -0.40
N ILE A 402 -12.12 14.54 -1.47
CA ILE A 402 -11.14 15.56 -1.83
C ILE A 402 -11.83 16.92 -1.77
N PHE A 403 -11.16 17.88 -1.14
CA PHE A 403 -11.54 19.28 -1.18
C PHE A 403 -10.30 20.13 -1.51
N ILE A 404 -10.46 21.13 -2.39
CA ILE A 404 -9.43 22.11 -2.72
C ILE A 404 -10.06 23.50 -2.68
N SER A 405 -9.61 24.33 -1.74
CA SER A 405 -10.04 25.71 -1.62
C SER A 405 -9.66 26.53 -2.86
N LYS A 406 -10.49 27.51 -3.21
CA LYS A 406 -10.17 28.55 -4.20
C LYS A 406 -8.88 29.32 -3.87
N ASP A 407 -8.54 29.40 -2.57
CA ASP A 407 -7.36 30.10 -2.08
C ASP A 407 -6.08 29.23 -2.10
N SER A 408 -6.20 27.98 -2.49
CA SER A 408 -5.04 27.12 -2.78
C SER A 408 -4.31 27.63 -4.02
N ALA A 409 -2.98 27.64 -3.97
CA ALA A 409 -2.14 27.96 -5.13
C ALA A 409 -2.44 27.07 -6.34
N VAL A 410 -2.98 25.88 -6.10
CA VAL A 410 -3.44 24.95 -7.15
C VAL A 410 -4.67 25.48 -7.90
N LYS A 411 -5.55 26.21 -7.24
CA LYS A 411 -6.79 26.82 -7.84
C LYS A 411 -6.61 28.25 -8.28
N MET A 412 -5.65 28.95 -7.70
CA MET A 412 -5.29 30.33 -8.10
C MET A 412 -6.48 31.28 -8.13
N GLY A 413 -7.31 31.27 -7.08
CA GLY A 413 -8.49 32.14 -6.96
C GLY A 413 -9.66 31.74 -7.87
N SER A 414 -9.65 30.55 -8.51
CA SER A 414 -10.77 30.14 -9.36
C SER A 414 -12.02 29.79 -8.54
N LYS A 415 -12.21 28.55 -8.17
CA LYS A 415 -13.39 28.09 -7.41
C LYS A 415 -13.01 26.90 -6.53
N ASN A 416 -13.67 26.76 -5.39
CA ASN A 416 -13.56 25.56 -4.57
C ASN A 416 -13.91 24.31 -5.40
N TYR A 417 -13.16 23.25 -5.19
CA TYR A 417 -13.38 21.96 -5.84
C TYR A 417 -13.62 20.88 -4.80
N ALA A 418 -14.61 20.03 -5.03
CA ALA A 418 -14.82 18.85 -4.22
C ALA A 418 -15.02 17.61 -5.09
N LYS A 419 -14.58 16.46 -4.55
CA LYS A 419 -14.80 15.14 -5.11
C LYS A 419 -15.13 14.15 -3.99
N TYR A 420 -16.11 13.31 -4.24
CA TYR A 420 -16.42 12.15 -3.40
C TYR A 420 -16.36 10.89 -4.26
N ALA A 421 -15.69 9.86 -3.77
CA ALA A 421 -15.61 8.59 -4.48
C ALA A 421 -15.70 7.43 -3.49
N THR A 422 -16.35 6.36 -3.92
CA THR A 422 -16.48 5.12 -3.15
C THR A 422 -16.23 3.91 -4.01
N ASP A 423 -15.53 2.93 -3.44
CA ASP A 423 -15.39 1.59 -3.99
C ASP A 423 -15.86 0.56 -2.95
N ARG A 424 -16.74 -0.34 -3.35
CA ARG A 424 -17.20 -1.46 -2.55
C ARG A 424 -16.76 -2.75 -3.21
N TYR A 425 -16.04 -3.57 -2.48
CA TYR A 425 -15.58 -4.89 -2.92
C TYR A 425 -16.25 -5.94 -2.05
N LEU A 426 -16.80 -6.95 -2.68
CA LEU A 426 -17.31 -8.15 -2.03
C LEU A 426 -16.83 -9.35 -2.79
N SER A 427 -16.03 -10.18 -2.15
CA SER A 427 -15.60 -11.44 -2.71
C SER A 427 -15.76 -12.58 -1.73
N TRP A 428 -15.79 -13.78 -2.25
CA TRP A 428 -15.75 -14.99 -1.44
C TRP A 428 -15.04 -16.12 -2.20
N THR A 429 -14.45 -17.01 -1.43
CA THR A 429 -13.86 -18.26 -1.92
C THR A 429 -14.44 -19.43 -1.12
N LEU A 430 -14.84 -20.49 -1.81
CA LEU A 430 -15.29 -21.75 -1.23
C LEU A 430 -14.40 -22.86 -1.75
N ASP A 431 -13.75 -23.57 -0.85
CA ASP A 431 -12.84 -24.67 -1.15
C ASP A 431 -13.33 -25.97 -0.56
N ASN A 432 -13.37 -27.01 -1.37
CA ASN A 432 -13.61 -28.38 -0.97
C ASN A 432 -12.34 -29.18 -1.20
N GLN A 433 -11.75 -29.72 -0.16
CA GLN A 433 -10.44 -30.36 -0.19
C GLN A 433 -10.51 -31.78 0.38
N ILE A 434 -10.04 -32.76 -0.37
CA ILE A 434 -9.84 -34.12 0.09
C ILE A 434 -8.33 -34.37 0.19
N ASN A 435 -7.87 -34.85 1.35
CA ASN A 435 -6.48 -35.23 1.55
C ASN A 435 -6.41 -36.69 1.95
N TYR A 436 -5.42 -37.38 1.41
CA TYR A 436 -5.01 -38.71 1.83
C TYR A 436 -3.53 -38.71 2.10
N ASN A 437 -3.13 -38.97 3.34
CA ASN A 437 -1.73 -39.04 3.76
C ASN A 437 -1.48 -40.35 4.46
N LYS A 438 -0.57 -41.16 3.94
CA LYS A 438 -0.25 -42.44 4.54
C LYS A 438 1.21 -42.84 4.31
N THR A 439 1.80 -43.44 5.36
CA THR A 439 3.15 -43.99 5.34
C THR A 439 3.06 -45.52 5.23
N PHE A 440 3.77 -46.09 4.25
CA PHE A 440 3.88 -47.51 4.02
C PHE A 440 5.36 -47.92 4.09
N GLY A 441 5.84 -48.31 5.27
CA GLY A 441 7.26 -48.59 5.49
C GLY A 441 8.14 -47.37 5.20
N LYS A 442 8.91 -47.41 4.10
CA LYS A 442 9.78 -46.28 3.69
C LYS A 442 9.10 -45.32 2.69
N HIS A 443 7.86 -45.54 2.35
CA HIS A 443 7.11 -44.77 1.36
C HIS A 443 6.11 -43.84 2.07
N ASN A 444 6.23 -42.54 1.87
CA ASN A 444 5.26 -41.55 2.30
C ASN A 444 4.48 -41.06 1.07
N LEU A 445 3.17 -41.22 1.08
CA LEU A 445 2.28 -40.78 0.02
C LEU A 445 1.28 -39.74 0.56
N GLY A 446 1.27 -38.58 -0.08
CA GLY A 446 0.27 -37.52 0.12
C GLY A 446 -0.48 -37.23 -1.16
N VAL A 447 -1.79 -37.30 -1.13
CA VAL A 447 -2.67 -36.93 -2.28
C VAL A 447 -3.60 -35.83 -1.81
N THR A 448 -3.70 -34.75 -2.60
CA THR A 448 -4.64 -33.65 -2.38
C THR A 448 -5.49 -33.46 -3.63
N LEU A 449 -6.81 -33.50 -3.44
CA LEU A 449 -7.78 -33.11 -4.47
C LEU A 449 -8.49 -31.85 -3.97
N LEU A 450 -8.62 -30.85 -4.83
CA LEU A 450 -9.26 -29.58 -4.52
C LEU A 450 -10.28 -29.21 -5.58
N GLN A 451 -11.46 -28.79 -5.15
CA GLN A 451 -12.42 -28.02 -5.93
C GLN A 451 -12.56 -26.66 -5.27
N SER A 452 -12.36 -25.59 -6.03
CA SER A 452 -12.46 -24.20 -5.57
C SER A 452 -13.43 -23.42 -6.43
N ALA A 453 -14.24 -22.59 -5.81
CA ALA A 453 -15.08 -21.61 -6.48
C ALA A 453 -14.89 -20.24 -5.82
N SER A 454 -14.74 -19.19 -6.61
CA SER A 454 -14.67 -17.83 -6.09
C SER A 454 -15.45 -16.85 -6.96
N LYS A 455 -15.99 -15.84 -6.31
CA LYS A 455 -16.66 -14.71 -6.96
C LYS A 455 -16.12 -13.41 -6.40
N TYR A 456 -15.88 -12.47 -7.28
CA TYR A 456 -15.47 -11.11 -6.99
C TYR A 456 -16.48 -10.15 -7.59
N ASN A 457 -16.89 -9.15 -6.81
CA ASN A 457 -17.72 -8.05 -7.26
C ASN A 457 -17.11 -6.74 -6.74
N LYS A 458 -17.01 -5.76 -7.64
CA LYS A 458 -16.64 -4.39 -7.33
C LYS A 458 -17.70 -3.45 -7.86
N GLU A 459 -18.20 -2.57 -7.00
CA GLU A 459 -19.01 -1.42 -7.38
C GLU A 459 -18.23 -0.14 -7.05
N SER A 460 -18.29 0.83 -7.93
CA SER A 460 -17.63 2.14 -7.76
C SER A 460 -18.57 3.27 -8.10
N GLY A 461 -18.46 4.36 -7.37
CA GLY A 461 -19.15 5.60 -7.63
C GLY A 461 -18.22 6.78 -7.40
N SER A 462 -18.33 7.82 -8.20
CA SER A 462 -17.59 9.06 -8.01
C SER A 462 -18.38 10.24 -8.51
N GLU A 463 -18.37 11.30 -7.75
CA GLU A 463 -18.97 12.59 -8.05
C GLU A 463 -17.97 13.71 -7.74
N SER A 464 -18.01 14.78 -8.53
CA SER A 464 -17.17 15.95 -8.33
C SER A 464 -17.88 17.21 -8.78
N ALA A 465 -17.57 18.32 -8.16
CA ALA A 465 -18.10 19.61 -8.54
C ALA A 465 -17.09 20.73 -8.25
N ASN A 466 -17.14 21.80 -9.05
CA ASN A 466 -16.51 23.08 -8.73
C ASN A 466 -17.55 24.02 -8.11
N ALA A 467 -17.08 25.17 -7.63
CA ALA A 467 -17.92 26.24 -7.10
C ALA A 467 -18.72 25.84 -5.83
N ILE A 468 -18.15 24.97 -5.00
CA ILE A 468 -18.72 24.71 -3.69
C ILE A 468 -18.82 26.05 -2.93
N PRO A 469 -20.03 26.48 -2.52
CA PRO A 469 -20.26 27.86 -2.06
C PRO A 469 -19.62 28.16 -0.71
N ASN A 470 -19.42 27.17 0.14
CA ASN A 470 -18.83 27.29 1.46
C ASN A 470 -17.76 26.21 1.67
N GLU A 471 -16.56 26.58 2.09
CA GLU A 471 -15.42 25.68 2.30
C GLU A 471 -15.70 24.64 3.38
N ASN A 472 -16.49 24.97 4.40
CA ASN A 472 -16.89 24.02 5.46
C ASN A 472 -17.76 22.87 4.95
N PHE A 473 -18.33 22.97 3.76
CA PHE A 473 -19.08 21.88 3.16
C PHE A 473 -18.18 20.78 2.60
N GLU A 474 -16.99 21.12 2.19
CA GLU A 474 -16.05 20.19 1.56
C GLU A 474 -16.77 19.34 0.50
N TRP A 475 -16.66 18.02 0.61
CA TRP A 475 -17.39 17.04 -0.24
C TRP A 475 -18.74 16.58 0.34
N TYR A 476 -19.12 17.06 1.54
CA TYR A 476 -20.33 16.58 2.22
C TYR A 476 -21.62 17.19 1.68
N ASN A 477 -21.55 18.32 0.97
CA ASN A 477 -22.73 18.98 0.41
C ASN A 477 -22.49 19.52 -1.00
N MET A 478 -22.12 18.63 -1.94
CA MET A 478 -21.97 19.01 -3.36
C MET A 478 -23.30 19.38 -4.01
N GLY A 479 -24.43 18.96 -3.47
CA GLY A 479 -25.76 19.36 -3.96
C GLY A 479 -26.11 20.84 -3.75
N SER A 480 -25.32 21.58 -2.97
CA SER A 480 -25.48 23.02 -2.78
C SER A 480 -24.94 23.89 -3.93
N VAL A 481 -24.28 23.28 -4.91
CA VAL A 481 -23.74 23.98 -6.08
C VAL A 481 -24.86 24.49 -6.96
N ASP A 482 -24.78 25.73 -7.43
CA ASP A 482 -25.71 26.27 -8.44
C ASP A 482 -25.51 25.57 -9.79
N ILE A 483 -26.42 24.66 -10.10
CA ILE A 483 -26.39 23.86 -11.34
C ILE A 483 -26.88 24.60 -12.57
N THR A 484 -27.41 25.83 -12.42
CA THR A 484 -27.91 26.62 -13.56
C THR A 484 -26.81 27.19 -14.43
N ASP A 485 -25.58 27.31 -13.88
CA ASP A 485 -24.40 27.72 -14.62
C ASP A 485 -23.46 26.50 -14.85
N ALA A 486 -23.77 25.71 -15.86
CA ALA A 486 -23.02 24.50 -16.21
C ALA A 486 -21.51 24.74 -16.48
N ALA A 487 -21.13 25.92 -17.00
CA ALA A 487 -19.74 26.30 -17.22
C ALA A 487 -19.00 26.53 -15.88
N THR A 488 -19.74 26.84 -14.85
CA THR A 488 -19.22 27.20 -13.52
C THR A 488 -19.13 26.01 -12.59
N TYR A 489 -20.16 25.16 -12.52
CA TYR A 489 -20.14 24.06 -11.54
C TYR A 489 -19.34 22.84 -11.99
N GLY A 490 -19.16 22.59 -13.30
CA GLY A 490 -18.28 21.56 -13.84
C GLY A 490 -18.44 20.20 -13.16
N ALA A 491 -19.68 19.71 -13.04
CA ALA A 491 -19.95 18.45 -12.35
C ALA A 491 -19.47 17.24 -13.15
N GLY A 492 -18.89 16.28 -12.45
CA GLY A 492 -18.55 14.98 -13.00
C GLY A 492 -19.22 13.88 -12.18
N MET A 493 -19.84 12.90 -12.87
CA MET A 493 -20.37 11.69 -12.23
C MET A 493 -19.88 10.47 -12.99
N SER A 494 -19.48 9.43 -12.28
CA SER A 494 -19.20 8.14 -12.87
C SER A 494 -19.62 7.00 -11.92
N THR A 495 -20.10 5.92 -12.50
CA THR A 495 -20.38 4.68 -11.79
C THR A 495 -19.78 3.52 -12.56
N GLY A 496 -19.40 2.48 -11.88
CA GLY A 496 -18.84 1.29 -12.50
C GLY A 496 -19.16 0.05 -11.69
N MET A 497 -19.26 -1.07 -12.39
CA MET A 497 -19.40 -2.40 -11.79
C MET A 497 -18.49 -3.37 -12.56
N SER A 498 -17.79 -4.21 -11.80
CA SER A 498 -17.05 -5.34 -12.38
C SER A 498 -17.29 -6.59 -11.56
N GLU A 499 -17.51 -7.69 -12.25
CA GLU A 499 -17.70 -9.00 -11.64
C GLU A 499 -16.82 -10.02 -12.35
N ASN A 500 -16.19 -10.90 -11.59
CA ASN A 500 -15.55 -12.06 -12.13
C ASN A 500 -15.78 -13.30 -11.26
N GLN A 501 -15.73 -14.47 -11.87
CA GLN A 501 -15.90 -15.75 -11.24
C GLN A 501 -14.77 -16.68 -11.70
N LEU A 502 -14.27 -17.49 -10.77
CA LEU A 502 -13.26 -18.51 -11.05
C LEU A 502 -13.70 -19.83 -10.45
N ALA A 503 -13.67 -20.89 -11.26
CA ALA A 503 -13.84 -22.26 -10.81
C ALA A 503 -12.56 -23.05 -11.09
N SER A 504 -12.13 -23.89 -10.16
CA SER A 504 -10.85 -24.56 -10.25
C SER A 504 -10.92 -26.00 -9.73
N TYR A 505 -10.22 -26.89 -10.40
CA TYR A 505 -9.99 -28.25 -9.95
C TYR A 505 -8.50 -28.52 -9.91
N MET A 506 -8.00 -29.12 -8.83
CA MET A 506 -6.58 -29.44 -8.69
C MET A 506 -6.40 -30.84 -8.12
N ALA A 507 -5.40 -31.54 -8.64
CA ALA A 507 -4.85 -32.76 -8.05
C ALA A 507 -3.35 -32.56 -7.80
N ARG A 508 -2.87 -32.98 -6.62
CA ARG A 508 -1.45 -32.97 -6.26
C ARG A 508 -1.08 -34.29 -5.60
N ILE A 509 0.06 -34.81 -5.97
CA ILE A 509 0.67 -36.00 -5.39
C ILE A 509 2.04 -35.59 -4.85
N ASN A 510 2.27 -35.85 -3.58
CA ASN A 510 3.57 -35.75 -2.93
C ASN A 510 4.00 -37.16 -2.56
N TYR A 511 5.17 -37.57 -3.02
CA TYR A 511 5.73 -38.88 -2.71
C TYR A 511 7.15 -38.70 -2.17
N ALA A 512 7.43 -39.35 -1.05
CA ALA A 512 8.77 -39.45 -0.49
C ALA A 512 9.16 -40.90 -0.27
N TYR A 513 10.37 -41.26 -0.68
CA TYR A 513 10.97 -42.58 -0.42
C TYR A 513 12.16 -42.41 0.52
N ASN A 514 12.05 -43.04 1.70
CA ASN A 514 13.07 -43.03 2.77
C ASN A 514 13.54 -41.63 3.15
N ASP A 515 12.62 -40.62 3.06
CA ASP A 515 12.86 -39.18 3.30
C ASP A 515 14.07 -38.61 2.52
N ARG A 516 14.46 -39.30 1.43
CA ARG A 516 15.63 -38.96 0.61
C ARG A 516 15.27 -38.61 -0.84
N TYR A 517 14.30 -39.28 -1.40
CA TYR A 517 13.85 -39.02 -2.78
C TYR A 517 12.44 -38.47 -2.71
N LEU A 518 12.30 -37.22 -3.14
CA LEU A 518 11.06 -36.45 -3.07
C LEU A 518 10.54 -36.20 -4.50
N LEU A 519 9.26 -36.39 -4.71
CA LEU A 519 8.59 -36.11 -5.98
C LEU A 519 7.27 -35.41 -5.68
N THR A 520 7.06 -34.25 -6.26
CA THR A 520 5.78 -33.53 -6.25
C THR A 520 5.28 -33.37 -7.68
N VAL A 521 4.07 -33.86 -7.95
CA VAL A 521 3.38 -33.64 -9.23
C VAL A 521 2.04 -33.02 -8.95
N SER A 522 1.71 -31.95 -9.67
CA SER A 522 0.39 -31.33 -9.57
C SER A 522 -0.15 -30.90 -10.93
N GLY A 523 -1.46 -30.89 -11.04
CA GLY A 523 -2.17 -30.32 -12.16
C GLY A 523 -3.38 -29.54 -11.67
N ARG A 524 -3.54 -28.33 -12.18
CA ARG A 524 -4.67 -27.46 -11.88
C ARG A 524 -5.38 -27.05 -13.17
N TYR A 525 -6.69 -27.07 -13.15
CA TYR A 525 -7.55 -26.67 -14.26
C TYR A 525 -8.44 -25.52 -13.81
N ASP A 526 -8.21 -24.32 -14.35
CA ASP A 526 -8.89 -23.08 -13.97
C ASP A 526 -9.82 -22.62 -15.08
N GLY A 527 -11.07 -22.29 -14.72
CA GLY A 527 -12.07 -21.68 -15.59
C GLY A 527 -12.43 -20.28 -15.09
N SER A 528 -12.23 -19.26 -15.94
CA SER A 528 -12.51 -17.87 -15.64
C SER A 528 -13.65 -17.31 -16.49
N SER A 529 -14.58 -16.58 -15.84
CA SER A 529 -15.72 -15.94 -16.51
C SER A 529 -15.32 -14.81 -17.45
N VAL A 530 -14.17 -14.18 -17.23
CA VAL A 530 -13.72 -13.00 -18.00
C VAL A 530 -13.05 -13.37 -19.32
N LEU A 531 -12.74 -14.64 -19.55
CA LEU A 531 -12.16 -15.11 -20.80
C LEU A 531 -13.24 -15.40 -21.84
N ALA A 532 -12.86 -15.27 -23.12
CA ALA A 532 -13.75 -15.51 -24.24
C ALA A 532 -14.32 -16.95 -24.26
N ASP A 533 -15.48 -17.12 -24.85
CA ASP A 533 -16.10 -18.44 -25.03
C ASP A 533 -15.17 -19.37 -25.82
N GLY A 534 -15.10 -20.62 -25.39
CA GLY A 534 -14.16 -21.61 -25.92
C GLY A 534 -12.74 -21.54 -25.34
N HIS A 535 -12.37 -20.46 -24.65
CA HIS A 535 -11.04 -20.25 -24.04
C HIS A 535 -11.11 -20.02 -22.53
N LYS A 536 -12.23 -20.28 -21.88
CA LYS A 536 -12.43 -20.02 -20.43
C LYS A 536 -11.57 -20.90 -19.54
N TRP A 537 -11.15 -22.05 -20.01
CA TRP A 537 -10.44 -23.05 -19.21
C TRP A 537 -8.99 -23.22 -19.64
N SER A 538 -8.09 -23.27 -18.67
CA SER A 538 -6.66 -23.49 -18.90
C SER A 538 -6.09 -24.49 -17.88
N PHE A 539 -5.13 -25.32 -18.32
CA PHE A 539 -4.47 -26.32 -17.50
C PHE A 539 -3.05 -25.91 -17.13
N PHE A 540 -2.70 -26.06 -15.87
CA PHE A 540 -1.42 -25.68 -15.27
C PHE A 540 -0.75 -26.89 -14.63
N PRO A 541 0.09 -27.65 -15.39
CA PRO A 541 0.86 -28.77 -14.83
C PRO A 541 2.10 -28.27 -14.11
N SER A 542 2.55 -29.04 -13.10
CA SER A 542 3.82 -28.80 -12.42
C SER A 542 4.41 -30.13 -11.91
N ALA A 543 5.72 -30.25 -11.95
CA ALA A 543 6.49 -31.35 -11.38
C ALA A 543 7.78 -30.80 -10.74
N ALA A 544 8.16 -31.36 -9.61
CA ALA A 544 9.37 -31.00 -8.88
C ALA A 544 9.98 -32.22 -8.17
#